data_a282b5a68393a7cfb0de17225c3f21e5
#
_entry.id   a282b5a68393a7cfb0de17225c3f21e5
#
_cell.length_a   1.000
_cell.length_b   1.000
_cell.length_c   1.000
_cell.angle_alpha   90.00
_cell.angle_beta   90.00
_cell.angle_gamma   90.00
#
_symmetry.space_group_name_H-M   'P 1'
#
loop_
_entity.id
_entity.type
_entity.pdbx_description
1 polymer ?
#
loop_
_entity_poly.entity_id
_entity_poly.type
_entity_poly.pdbx_seq_one_letter_code
_entity_poly.pdbx_strand_id
1 'polypeptide(L)'
;MTWPMSKHIRKDRYPHMKAYLILEDGTVFTGTSIGSEREVISEIVFNTSMTGYLEVLTDPSYAGQAVVMTYPLIGNYGICHEDMESAKPWPDGYIVRELSRIPSNFRSEDTIQNFLKCHDIPGICGIDTRALTKILREKGTMNGMITTREYTDLSGPIKRMKEHCVSGVVMKTTTKEKYVLPGKSLSDSGLSDNSGLSGKNGPSANCF
;
A
#
# COMPACT_ATOMS: atom_id res chain seq x y z
N MET A 1 34.35 -7.16 -24.71
CA MET A 1 33.82 -6.05 -23.87
C MET A 1 33.26 -6.66 -22.62
N THR A 2 34.03 -6.65 -21.53
CA THR A 2 33.63 -7.18 -20.22
C THR A 2 32.99 -6.07 -19.42
N TRP A 3 31.69 -6.22 -19.13
CA TRP A 3 30.93 -5.32 -18.26
C TRP A 3 31.45 -5.45 -16.84
N PRO A 4 31.81 -4.38 -16.14
CA PRO A 4 32.24 -4.46 -14.74
C PRO A 4 31.04 -4.75 -13.87
N MET A 5 30.92 -5.97 -13.34
CA MET A 5 29.99 -6.29 -12.27
C MET A 5 30.36 -5.45 -11.04
N SER A 6 29.58 -4.41 -10.79
CA SER A 6 29.68 -3.62 -9.57
C SER A 6 29.35 -4.49 -8.36
N LYS A 7 30.42 -4.91 -7.64
CA LYS A 7 30.37 -5.58 -6.34
C LYS A 7 29.96 -4.58 -5.26
N HIS A 8 28.71 -4.16 -5.21
CA HIS A 8 28.15 -3.51 -4.03
C HIS A 8 26.68 -3.92 -3.91
N ILE A 9 26.46 -5.19 -3.52
CA ILE A 9 25.22 -5.53 -2.81
C ILE A 9 25.35 -4.83 -1.47
N ARG A 10 24.76 -3.63 -1.37
CA ARG A 10 24.68 -2.93 -0.09
C ARG A 10 23.75 -3.74 0.80
N LYS A 11 24.32 -4.36 1.83
CA LYS A 11 23.59 -4.92 2.96
C LYS A 11 22.56 -3.88 3.44
N ASP A 12 21.33 -4.34 3.53
CA ASP A 12 20.18 -3.74 4.21
C ASP A 12 20.23 -2.22 4.45
N ARG A 13 19.67 -1.44 3.51
CA ARG A 13 19.62 0.03 3.61
C ARG A 13 18.63 0.56 4.65
N TYR A 14 17.86 -0.32 5.28
CA TYR A 14 16.85 0.09 6.25
C TYR A 14 17.09 -0.64 7.57
N PRO A 15 17.13 0.09 8.70
CA PRO A 15 17.10 -0.56 10.00
C PRO A 15 15.83 -1.43 10.07
N HIS A 16 15.99 -2.69 10.45
CA HIS A 16 14.89 -3.62 10.66
C HIS A 16 14.13 -3.19 11.94
N MET A 17 13.32 -2.13 11.83
CA MET A 17 12.50 -1.69 12.93
C MET A 17 11.36 -2.67 13.13
N LYS A 18 11.19 -3.18 14.34
CA LYS A 18 10.06 -4.02 14.70
C LYS A 18 8.76 -3.24 14.50
N ALA A 19 7.76 -3.91 14.00
CA ALA A 19 6.40 -3.41 13.91
C ALA A 19 5.42 -4.46 14.44
N TYR A 20 4.29 -4.00 14.90
CA TYR A 20 3.24 -4.83 15.49
C TYR A 20 1.93 -4.51 14.80
N LEU A 21 1.19 -5.55 14.44
CA LEU A 21 -0.21 -5.47 14.09
C LEU A 21 -1.00 -6.04 15.27
N ILE A 22 -1.77 -5.20 15.92
CA ILE A 22 -2.62 -5.55 17.05
C ILE A 22 -4.07 -5.51 16.57
N LEU A 23 -4.81 -6.60 16.74
CA LEU A 23 -6.23 -6.65 16.39
C LEU A 23 -7.09 -6.31 17.64
N GLU A 24 -8.32 -5.88 17.42
CA GLU A 24 -9.25 -5.51 18.51
C GLU A 24 -9.65 -6.68 19.42
N ASP A 25 -9.41 -7.92 18.98
CA ASP A 25 -9.59 -9.13 19.82
C ASP A 25 -8.37 -9.46 20.69
N GLY A 26 -7.32 -8.63 20.63
CA GLY A 26 -6.06 -8.82 21.37
C GLY A 26 -5.02 -9.67 20.66
N THR A 27 -5.29 -10.20 19.46
CA THR A 27 -4.30 -10.92 18.66
C THR A 27 -3.18 -9.99 18.21
N VAL A 28 -1.93 -10.40 18.38
CA VAL A 28 -0.74 -9.61 17.99
C VAL A 28 0.09 -10.37 16.99
N PHE A 29 0.40 -9.73 15.88
CA PHE A 29 1.39 -10.18 14.91
C PHE A 29 2.63 -9.30 15.00
N THR A 30 3.80 -9.91 15.09
CA THR A 30 5.09 -9.19 15.11
C THR A 30 5.78 -9.34 13.76
N GLY A 31 6.24 -8.23 13.22
CA GLY A 31 6.93 -8.19 11.94
C GLY A 31 7.95 -7.04 11.87
N THR A 32 8.23 -6.60 10.67
CA THR A 32 9.17 -5.51 10.39
C THR A 32 8.45 -4.35 9.70
N SER A 33 8.73 -3.12 10.10
CA SER A 33 8.19 -1.93 9.46
C SER A 33 8.75 -1.77 8.05
N ILE A 34 7.87 -1.48 7.10
CA ILE A 34 8.22 -1.24 5.68
C ILE A 34 7.74 0.11 5.15
N GLY A 35 6.98 0.86 5.94
CA GLY A 35 6.44 2.16 5.60
C GLY A 35 6.86 3.26 6.57
N SER A 36 5.94 4.21 6.81
CA SER A 36 6.15 5.24 7.83
C SER A 36 6.08 4.65 9.25
N GLU A 37 6.63 5.41 10.20
CA GLU A 37 6.62 5.02 11.62
C GLU A 37 5.35 5.48 12.34
N ARG A 38 4.43 6.09 11.62
CA ARG A 38 3.15 6.56 12.15
C ARG A 38 2.33 5.39 12.70
N GLU A 39 1.73 5.58 13.86
CA GLU A 39 0.72 4.65 14.38
C GLU A 39 -0.63 4.93 13.69
N VAL A 40 -1.31 3.88 13.28
CA VAL A 40 -2.62 3.99 12.66
C VAL A 40 -3.57 2.93 13.20
N ILE A 41 -4.83 3.31 13.39
CA ILE A 41 -5.94 2.41 13.65
C ILE A 41 -6.86 2.46 12.43
N SER A 42 -7.18 1.30 11.88
CA SER A 42 -8.03 1.17 10.68
C SER A 42 -8.75 -0.16 10.69
N GLU A 43 -9.82 -0.26 9.92
CA GLU A 43 -10.43 -1.53 9.57
C GLU A 43 -9.45 -2.37 8.75
N ILE A 44 -9.23 -3.61 9.15
CA ILE A 44 -8.34 -4.53 8.45
C ILE A 44 -9.14 -5.33 7.43
N VAL A 45 -8.76 -5.18 6.16
CA VAL A 45 -9.35 -5.92 5.04
C VAL A 45 -8.28 -6.69 4.30
N PHE A 46 -8.64 -7.69 3.49
CA PHE A 46 -7.67 -8.44 2.70
C PHE A 46 -8.03 -8.47 1.22
N ASN A 47 -6.99 -8.52 0.39
CA ASN A 47 -7.08 -8.71 -1.05
C ASN A 47 -6.35 -9.99 -1.44
N THR A 48 -6.98 -10.82 -2.30
CA THR A 48 -6.46 -12.13 -2.72
C THR A 48 -5.82 -12.11 -4.10
N SER A 49 -5.72 -10.97 -4.75
CA SER A 49 -5.07 -10.83 -6.05
C SER A 49 -3.60 -11.21 -5.98
N MET A 50 -3.11 -11.89 -7.00
CA MET A 50 -1.70 -12.27 -7.13
C MET A 50 -0.84 -11.14 -7.69
N THR A 51 -1.45 -10.20 -8.39
CA THR A 51 -0.84 -9.03 -9.04
C THR A 51 -1.68 -7.80 -8.75
N GLY A 52 -1.26 -6.61 -9.20
CA GLY A 52 -2.05 -5.39 -9.06
C GLY A 52 -1.93 -4.75 -7.68
N TYR A 53 -0.81 -4.91 -7.00
CA TYR A 53 -0.65 -4.34 -5.67
C TYR A 53 -0.56 -2.80 -5.69
N LEU A 54 -0.13 -2.19 -6.79
CA LEU A 54 -0.09 -0.74 -6.93
C LEU A 54 -1.50 -0.19 -7.17
N GLU A 55 -2.27 -0.90 -7.98
CA GLU A 55 -3.69 -0.61 -8.22
C GLU A 55 -4.45 -0.67 -6.90
N VAL A 56 -4.25 -1.70 -6.07
CA VAL A 56 -4.82 -1.79 -4.72
C VAL A 56 -4.40 -0.60 -3.84
N LEU A 57 -3.12 -0.20 -3.87
CA LEU A 57 -2.62 0.94 -3.10
C LEU A 57 -3.22 2.28 -3.55
N THR A 58 -3.63 2.39 -4.80
CA THR A 58 -4.14 3.64 -5.38
C THR A 58 -5.64 3.64 -5.65
N ASP A 59 -6.34 2.56 -5.27
CA ASP A 59 -7.80 2.45 -5.37
C ASP A 59 -8.49 3.19 -4.21
N PRO A 60 -9.33 4.21 -4.51
CA PRO A 60 -10.11 4.94 -3.50
C PRO A 60 -11.02 4.06 -2.64
N SER A 61 -11.36 2.86 -3.09
CA SER A 61 -12.19 1.90 -2.34
C SER A 61 -11.56 1.48 -1.00
N TYR A 62 -10.23 1.59 -0.88
CA TYR A 62 -9.52 1.24 0.35
C TYR A 62 -9.28 2.43 1.30
N ALA A 63 -9.90 3.58 1.03
CA ALA A 63 -9.76 4.73 1.91
C ALA A 63 -10.33 4.45 3.32
N GLY A 64 -9.50 4.67 4.35
CA GLY A 64 -9.85 4.38 5.74
C GLY A 64 -9.63 2.93 6.16
N GLN A 65 -8.98 2.11 5.32
CA GLN A 65 -8.72 0.69 5.58
C GLN A 65 -7.22 0.39 5.52
N ALA A 66 -6.78 -0.60 6.29
CA ALA A 66 -5.45 -1.21 6.14
C ALA A 66 -5.58 -2.54 5.39
N VAL A 67 -4.84 -2.66 4.28
CA VAL A 67 -5.01 -3.77 3.34
C VAL A 67 -3.96 -4.85 3.56
N VAL A 68 -4.43 -6.08 3.71
CA VAL A 68 -3.60 -7.30 3.75
C VAL A 68 -3.51 -7.89 2.35
N MET A 69 -2.32 -7.95 1.80
CA MET A 69 -2.07 -8.72 0.57
C MET A 69 -1.81 -10.18 0.94
N THR A 70 -2.67 -11.08 0.45
CA THR A 70 -2.54 -12.51 0.78
C THR A 70 -1.49 -13.21 -0.06
N TYR A 71 -1.14 -12.66 -1.24
CA TYR A 71 -0.06 -13.20 -2.06
C TYR A 71 1.29 -13.08 -1.31
N PRO A 72 2.09 -14.17 -1.30
CA PRO A 72 3.26 -14.26 -0.41
C PRO A 72 4.33 -13.21 -0.66
N LEU A 73 4.61 -12.86 -1.92
CA LEU A 73 5.69 -11.93 -2.30
C LEU A 73 5.12 -10.72 -3.01
N ILE A 74 5.31 -9.54 -2.44
CA ILE A 74 4.85 -8.27 -2.97
C ILE A 74 6.05 -7.39 -3.33
N GLY A 75 5.90 -6.47 -4.30
CA GLY A 75 6.95 -5.52 -4.68
C GLY A 75 7.92 -6.03 -5.75
N ASN A 76 7.67 -7.18 -6.34
CA ASN A 76 8.55 -7.81 -7.31
C ASN A 76 8.68 -7.03 -8.62
N TYR A 77 7.71 -6.22 -9.01
CA TYR A 77 7.78 -5.36 -10.20
C TYR A 77 7.90 -3.85 -9.89
N GLY A 78 8.04 -3.49 -8.60
CA GLY A 78 8.24 -2.10 -8.17
C GLY A 78 6.99 -1.22 -8.30
N ILE A 79 7.21 0.07 -8.37
CA ILE A 79 6.19 1.10 -8.59
C ILE A 79 6.34 1.62 -10.02
N CYS A 80 5.24 1.72 -10.74
CA CYS A 80 5.15 2.37 -12.04
C CYS A 80 3.94 3.32 -12.01
N HIS A 81 4.18 4.62 -12.13
CA HIS A 81 3.11 5.62 -11.98
C HIS A 81 2.01 5.49 -13.04
N GLU A 82 2.32 4.90 -14.20
CA GLU A 82 1.31 4.64 -15.24
C GLU A 82 0.27 3.58 -14.83
N ASP A 83 0.59 2.72 -13.86
CA ASP A 83 -0.29 1.64 -13.38
C ASP A 83 -1.13 2.08 -12.17
N MET A 84 -1.13 3.37 -11.81
CA MET A 84 -1.93 3.90 -10.70
C MET A 84 -3.39 4.08 -11.11
N GLU A 85 -4.32 3.58 -10.28
CA GLU A 85 -5.77 3.76 -10.46
C GLU A 85 -6.22 5.21 -10.19
N SER A 86 -5.48 5.93 -9.35
CA SER A 86 -5.77 7.32 -9.02
C SER A 86 -4.50 8.10 -8.67
N ALA A 87 -4.63 9.42 -8.47
CA ALA A 87 -3.49 10.33 -8.29
C ALA A 87 -2.71 10.14 -6.98
N LYS A 88 -3.17 9.31 -6.05
CA LYS A 88 -2.52 9.08 -4.75
C LYS A 88 -2.91 7.74 -4.13
N PRO A 89 -2.14 7.22 -3.17
CA PRO A 89 -2.59 6.07 -2.38
C PRO A 89 -3.71 6.44 -1.40
N TRP A 90 -4.53 5.45 -1.07
CA TRP A 90 -5.71 5.62 -0.23
C TRP A 90 -5.71 4.77 1.06
N PRO A 91 -5.13 3.55 1.10
CA PRO A 91 -5.11 2.76 2.32
C PRO A 91 -4.39 3.50 3.45
N ASP A 92 -4.91 3.34 4.66
CA ASP A 92 -4.29 3.87 5.87
C ASP A 92 -3.09 3.04 6.34
N GLY A 93 -3.02 1.77 5.91
CA GLY A 93 -1.93 0.86 6.24
C GLY A 93 -1.77 -0.27 5.23
N TYR A 94 -0.59 -0.89 5.19
CA TYR A 94 -0.27 -1.94 4.24
C TYR A 94 0.40 -3.14 4.91
N ILE A 95 -0.12 -4.34 4.68
CA ILE A 95 0.25 -5.54 5.42
C ILE A 95 0.60 -6.64 4.41
N VAL A 96 1.84 -7.16 4.48
CA VAL A 96 2.35 -8.16 3.56
C VAL A 96 3.10 -9.27 4.30
N ARG A 97 3.20 -10.45 3.69
CA ARG A 97 4.01 -11.54 4.21
C ARG A 97 5.49 -11.29 3.94
N GLU A 98 5.84 -11.05 2.69
CA GLU A 98 7.22 -10.83 2.26
C GLU A 98 7.28 -9.71 1.22
N LEU A 99 8.32 -8.89 1.32
CA LEU A 99 8.58 -7.82 0.38
C LEU A 99 9.80 -8.16 -0.49
N SER A 100 9.67 -7.98 -1.80
CA SER A 100 10.78 -8.17 -2.72
C SER A 100 11.91 -7.20 -2.40
N ARG A 101 13.13 -7.72 -2.33
CA ARG A 101 14.32 -6.91 -2.03
C ARG A 101 14.67 -5.96 -3.16
N ILE A 102 14.44 -6.39 -4.38
CA ILE A 102 14.79 -5.65 -5.60
C ILE A 102 13.65 -5.83 -6.59
N PRO A 103 13.05 -4.75 -7.08
CA PRO A 103 12.09 -4.85 -8.17
C PRO A 103 12.80 -5.31 -9.44
N SER A 104 12.18 -6.25 -10.16
CA SER A 104 12.72 -6.87 -11.37
C SER A 104 11.86 -6.53 -12.59
N ASN A 105 11.63 -5.24 -12.84
CA ASN A 105 10.85 -4.75 -13.96
C ASN A 105 11.54 -3.52 -14.55
N PHE A 106 11.66 -3.47 -15.89
CA PHE A 106 12.28 -2.34 -16.59
C PHE A 106 11.47 -1.03 -16.46
N ARG A 107 10.16 -1.13 -16.14
CA ARG A 107 9.28 0.02 -15.91
C ARG A 107 9.30 0.50 -14.45
N SER A 108 10.05 -0.18 -13.57
CA SER A 108 10.09 0.19 -12.16
C SER A 108 10.79 1.53 -11.95
N GLU A 109 10.06 2.49 -11.40
CA GLU A 109 10.53 3.82 -11.08
C GLU A 109 10.95 3.93 -9.61
N ASP A 110 10.27 3.17 -8.71
CA ASP A 110 10.55 3.18 -7.28
C ASP A 110 10.22 1.83 -6.63
N THR A 111 10.50 1.74 -5.34
CA THR A 111 10.17 0.60 -4.49
C THR A 111 8.90 0.86 -3.68
N ILE A 112 8.17 -0.20 -3.33
CA ILE A 112 7.00 -0.07 -2.43
C ILE A 112 7.38 0.61 -1.11
N GLN A 113 8.54 0.30 -0.54
CA GLN A 113 8.96 0.88 0.74
C GLN A 113 9.11 2.40 0.66
N ASN A 114 9.75 2.90 -0.40
CA ASN A 114 9.87 4.33 -0.62
C ASN A 114 8.49 4.96 -0.84
N PHE A 115 7.66 4.34 -1.68
CA PHE A 115 6.31 4.80 -1.96
C PHE A 115 5.47 4.94 -0.68
N LEU A 116 5.47 3.92 0.18
CA LEU A 116 4.74 3.97 1.46
C LEU A 116 5.28 5.08 2.38
N LYS A 117 6.62 5.23 2.47
CA LYS A 117 7.24 6.28 3.30
C LYS A 117 6.92 7.68 2.79
N CYS A 118 7.03 7.91 1.49
CA CYS A 118 6.72 9.20 0.87
C CYS A 118 5.28 9.64 1.10
N HIS A 119 4.36 8.69 1.16
CA HIS A 119 2.95 8.96 1.39
C HIS A 119 2.50 8.81 2.85
N ASP A 120 3.44 8.68 3.79
CA ASP A 120 3.18 8.52 5.21
C ASP A 120 2.21 7.35 5.55
N ILE A 121 2.36 6.23 4.82
CA ILE A 121 1.58 5.02 5.05
C ILE A 121 2.40 4.04 5.87
N PRO A 122 1.97 3.66 7.09
CA PRO A 122 2.62 2.61 7.85
C PRO A 122 2.40 1.24 7.19
N GLY A 123 3.44 0.43 7.20
CA GLY A 123 3.36 -0.92 6.67
C GLY A 123 4.12 -1.92 7.51
N ILE A 124 3.69 -3.18 7.45
CA ILE A 124 4.32 -4.29 8.16
C ILE A 124 4.53 -5.48 7.23
N CYS A 125 5.71 -6.09 7.29
CA CYS A 125 6.01 -7.35 6.61
C CYS A 125 6.53 -8.40 7.59
N GLY A 126 6.60 -9.66 7.13
CA GLY A 126 7.11 -10.77 7.93
C GLY A 126 6.08 -11.43 8.82
N ILE A 127 4.79 -11.12 8.67
CA ILE A 127 3.71 -11.73 9.44
C ILE A 127 3.05 -12.89 8.67
N ASP A 128 2.35 -13.75 9.40
CA ASP A 128 1.52 -14.80 8.79
C ASP A 128 0.19 -14.22 8.28
N THR A 129 0.21 -13.74 7.03
CA THR A 129 -0.98 -13.19 6.38
C THR A 129 -2.08 -14.24 6.17
N ARG A 130 -1.72 -15.54 6.09
CA ARG A 130 -2.70 -16.63 5.97
C ARG A 130 -3.48 -16.80 7.27
N ALA A 131 -2.79 -16.81 8.42
CA ALA A 131 -3.44 -16.86 9.74
C ALA A 131 -4.33 -15.63 9.96
N LEU A 132 -3.85 -14.44 9.63
CA LEU A 132 -4.63 -13.20 9.70
C LEU A 132 -5.89 -13.26 8.84
N THR A 133 -5.76 -13.68 7.58
CA THR A 133 -6.91 -13.81 6.66
C THR A 133 -7.94 -14.81 7.17
N LYS A 134 -7.50 -15.92 7.80
CA LYS A 134 -8.41 -16.89 8.41
C LYS A 134 -9.22 -16.27 9.55
N ILE A 135 -8.58 -15.50 10.42
CA ILE A 135 -9.25 -14.76 11.52
C ILE A 135 -10.32 -13.82 10.93
N LEU A 136 -9.96 -13.01 9.92
CA LEU A 136 -10.88 -12.06 9.29
C LEU A 136 -12.06 -12.75 8.59
N ARG A 137 -11.84 -13.93 8.01
CA ARG A 137 -12.93 -14.72 7.39
C ARG A 137 -13.89 -15.33 8.40
N GLU A 138 -13.38 -15.76 9.56
CA GLU A 138 -14.18 -16.39 10.60
C GLU A 138 -14.94 -15.39 11.46
N LYS A 139 -14.32 -14.24 11.76
CA LYS A 139 -14.87 -13.22 12.68
C LYS A 139 -15.49 -12.01 11.98
N GLY A 140 -15.28 -11.87 10.68
CA GLY A 140 -15.59 -10.65 9.91
C GLY A 140 -14.43 -9.67 9.90
N THR A 141 -14.60 -8.53 9.22
CA THR A 141 -13.66 -7.41 9.30
C THR A 141 -13.59 -6.89 10.72
N MET A 142 -12.41 -6.48 11.16
CA MET A 142 -12.19 -5.93 12.50
C MET A 142 -11.17 -4.80 12.45
N ASN A 143 -11.22 -3.95 13.46
CA ASN A 143 -10.23 -2.91 13.59
C ASN A 143 -8.89 -3.48 14.06
N GLY A 144 -7.80 -2.89 13.55
CA GLY A 144 -6.45 -3.20 13.98
C GLY A 144 -5.59 -1.94 14.03
N MET A 145 -4.50 -2.07 14.76
CA MET A 145 -3.51 -1.02 14.92
C MET A 145 -2.17 -1.49 14.36
N ILE A 146 -1.60 -0.71 13.45
CA ILE A 146 -0.21 -0.88 13.01
C ILE A 146 0.64 0.12 13.78
N THR A 147 1.68 -0.36 14.48
CA THR A 147 2.53 0.48 15.32
C THR A 147 3.95 -0.06 15.38
N THR A 148 4.93 0.82 15.58
CA THR A 148 6.32 0.47 15.89
C THR A 148 6.60 0.46 17.38
N ARG A 149 5.63 0.89 18.21
CA ARG A 149 5.75 0.88 19.66
C ARG A 149 5.36 -0.48 20.22
N GLU A 150 6.13 -0.93 21.20
CA GLU A 150 5.81 -2.13 21.96
C GLU A 150 4.87 -1.76 23.14
N TYR A 151 3.73 -2.43 23.20
CA TYR A 151 2.77 -2.25 24.27
C TYR A 151 2.86 -3.43 25.25
N THR A 152 3.08 -3.17 26.51
CA THR A 152 3.02 -4.16 27.59
C THR A 152 1.58 -4.40 28.06
N ASP A 153 0.73 -3.38 27.96
CA ASP A 153 -0.71 -3.46 28.24
C ASP A 153 -1.50 -3.08 26.98
N LEU A 154 -2.33 -3.99 26.53
CA LEU A 154 -3.16 -3.83 25.34
C LEU A 154 -4.56 -3.24 25.62
N SER A 155 -4.93 -3.06 26.88
CA SER A 155 -6.27 -2.59 27.27
C SER A 155 -6.61 -1.23 26.67
N GLY A 156 -5.67 -0.29 26.71
CA GLY A 156 -5.80 1.04 26.10
C GLY A 156 -5.93 0.99 24.56
N PRO A 157 -4.99 0.36 23.85
CA PRO A 157 -5.07 0.14 22.40
C PRO A 157 -6.36 -0.54 21.97
N ILE A 158 -6.78 -1.62 22.62
CA ILE A 158 -8.01 -2.36 22.27
C ILE A 158 -9.24 -1.47 22.45
N LYS A 159 -9.30 -0.68 23.52
CA LYS A 159 -10.41 0.26 23.72
C LYS A 159 -10.48 1.27 22.56
N ARG A 160 -9.36 1.88 22.17
CA ARG A 160 -9.29 2.82 21.05
C ARG A 160 -9.72 2.17 19.74
N MET A 161 -9.32 0.91 19.49
CA MET A 161 -9.72 0.18 18.28
C MET A 161 -11.23 -0.09 18.25
N LYS A 162 -11.82 -0.49 19.36
CA LYS A 162 -13.28 -0.74 19.45
C LYS A 162 -14.13 0.52 19.28
N GLU A 163 -13.58 1.67 19.66
CA GLU A 163 -14.24 2.98 19.50
C GLU A 163 -14.00 3.57 18.09
N HIS A 164 -13.06 3.01 17.33
CA HIS A 164 -12.74 3.52 16.01
C HIS A 164 -13.85 3.20 15.01
N CYS A 165 -14.30 4.22 14.31
CA CYS A 165 -15.29 4.11 13.23
C CYS A 165 -14.80 4.87 12.00
N VAL A 166 -14.76 4.21 10.88
CA VAL A 166 -14.43 4.83 9.60
C VAL A 166 -15.58 5.76 9.18
N SER A 167 -15.30 7.04 9.05
CA SER A 167 -16.29 8.05 8.70
C SER A 167 -15.76 9.05 7.66
N GLY A 168 -16.68 9.67 6.91
CA GLY A 168 -16.35 10.73 5.96
C GLY A 168 -15.54 10.28 4.73
N VAL A 169 -15.46 8.97 4.45
CA VAL A 169 -14.70 8.41 3.32
C VAL A 169 -15.18 8.96 2.00
N VAL A 170 -16.50 9.02 1.78
CA VAL A 170 -17.09 9.55 0.55
C VAL A 170 -16.62 10.99 0.29
N MET A 171 -16.60 11.83 1.33
CA MET A 171 -16.14 13.22 1.21
C MET A 171 -14.63 13.32 0.95
N LYS A 172 -13.83 12.35 1.41
CA LYS A 172 -12.38 12.29 1.15
C LYS A 172 -12.07 11.84 -0.27
N THR A 173 -12.85 10.92 -0.83
CA THR A 173 -12.62 10.29 -2.13
C THR A 173 -13.31 11.01 -3.28
N THR A 174 -14.39 11.76 -3.00
CA THR A 174 -15.11 12.52 -4.01
C THR A 174 -14.23 13.64 -4.60
N THR A 175 -14.37 13.87 -5.90
CA THR A 175 -13.70 14.96 -6.61
C THR A 175 -14.04 16.31 -6.00
N LYS A 176 -13.03 17.18 -5.84
CA LYS A 176 -13.23 18.52 -5.26
C LYS A 176 -13.70 19.56 -6.27
N GLU A 177 -13.36 19.31 -7.53
CA GLU A 177 -13.65 20.24 -8.63
C GLU A 177 -14.36 19.51 -9.78
N LYS A 178 -15.16 20.26 -10.52
CA LYS A 178 -15.77 19.74 -11.74
C LYS A 178 -14.69 19.56 -12.80
N TYR A 179 -14.61 18.38 -13.40
CA TYR A 179 -13.77 18.13 -14.55
C TYR A 179 -14.58 17.52 -15.70
N VAL A 180 -14.13 17.72 -16.92
CA VAL A 180 -14.74 17.20 -18.13
C VAL A 180 -13.72 16.29 -18.81
N LEU A 181 -14.06 15.02 -19.00
CA LEU A 181 -13.26 14.13 -19.82
C LEU A 181 -13.56 14.44 -21.29
N PRO A 182 -12.53 14.66 -22.13
CA PRO A 182 -12.75 14.78 -23.57
C PRO A 182 -13.33 13.47 -24.08
N GLY A 183 -14.56 13.53 -24.62
CA GLY A 183 -15.19 12.37 -25.24
C GLY A 183 -14.35 11.92 -26.45
N LYS A 184 -14.05 10.64 -26.56
CA LYS A 184 -13.58 10.09 -27.85
C LYS A 184 -14.75 10.25 -28.81
N SER A 185 -14.58 11.04 -29.89
CA SER A 185 -15.54 11.09 -30.97
C SER A 185 -15.62 9.68 -31.58
N LEU A 186 -16.81 9.13 -31.74
CA LEU A 186 -17.07 7.84 -32.36
C LEU A 186 -16.68 7.80 -33.88
N SER A 187 -16.06 8.86 -34.40
CA SER A 187 -15.63 8.97 -35.80
C SER A 187 -14.24 8.41 -36.10
N ASP A 188 -13.43 7.99 -35.09
CA ASP A 188 -12.11 7.40 -35.30
C ASP A 188 -12.10 5.87 -35.11
N SER A 189 -12.97 5.16 -35.82
CA SER A 189 -12.79 3.74 -36.12
C SER A 189 -11.96 3.57 -37.40
N GLY A 190 -10.81 4.17 -37.45
CA GLY A 190 -9.81 4.03 -38.52
C GLY A 190 -8.47 3.68 -37.90
N LEU A 191 -7.98 2.51 -38.25
CA LEU A 191 -6.63 2.01 -37.98
C LEU A 191 -5.53 3.07 -38.16
N SER A 192 -4.53 3.03 -37.28
CA SER A 192 -3.24 3.75 -37.28
C SER A 192 -3.26 5.07 -36.48
N ASP A 193 -2.58 5.12 -35.35
CA ASP A 193 -1.28 5.71 -35.15
C ASP A 193 -0.92 5.81 -33.67
N ASN A 194 0.17 5.16 -33.35
CA ASN A 194 0.94 5.38 -32.12
C ASN A 194 1.45 6.82 -32.10
N SER A 195 0.83 7.70 -31.31
CA SER A 195 1.50 8.94 -30.92
C SER A 195 0.89 9.53 -29.65
N GLY A 196 1.66 9.44 -28.59
CA GLY A 196 1.89 10.48 -27.62
C GLY A 196 0.69 11.08 -26.88
N LEU A 197 0.27 10.45 -25.77
CA LEU A 197 -0.47 11.16 -24.72
C LEU A 197 0.52 11.82 -23.74
N SER A 198 0.96 13.03 -24.09
CA SER A 198 1.55 13.97 -23.16
C SER A 198 0.44 14.62 -22.34
N GLY A 199 0.05 14.03 -21.23
CA GLY A 199 -0.81 14.63 -20.23
C GLY A 199 0.04 15.20 -19.09
N LYS A 200 0.48 16.45 -19.25
CA LYS A 200 1.04 17.25 -18.15
C LYS A 200 -0.10 17.68 -17.24
N ASN A 201 -0.02 17.35 -15.98
CA ASN A 201 -0.34 18.08 -14.76
C ASN A 201 -0.85 17.13 -13.67
N GLY A 202 0.08 16.43 -13.03
CA GLY A 202 -0.10 15.94 -11.67
C GLY A 202 0.83 16.76 -10.77
N PRO A 203 0.47 17.04 -9.51
CA PRO A 203 1.37 17.73 -8.60
C PRO A 203 2.61 16.84 -8.39
N SER A 204 3.78 17.39 -8.72
CA SER A 204 5.05 16.77 -8.42
C SER A 204 5.23 16.71 -6.91
N ALA A 205 4.97 15.57 -6.31
CA ALA A 205 5.56 15.26 -5.03
C ALA A 205 7.02 14.92 -5.31
N ASN A 206 7.93 15.81 -4.94
CA ASN A 206 9.36 15.54 -4.94
C ASN A 206 9.65 14.44 -3.91
N CYS A 207 9.55 13.21 -4.33
CA CYS A 207 10.09 12.04 -3.67
C CYS A 207 11.23 11.50 -4.51
N PHE A 208 12.36 12.23 -4.56
CA PHE A 208 13.63 11.76 -5.08
C PHE A 208 14.71 11.92 -4.00
#